data_3c1c00500d2a08769bfac5c1e1496b25
#
_entry.id   3c1c00500d2a08769bfac5c1e1496b25
#
_cell.length_a   1.000
_cell.length_b   1.000
_cell.length_c   1.000
_cell.angle_alpha   90.00
_cell.angle_beta   90.00
_cell.angle_gamma   90.00
#
_symmetry.space_group_name_H-M   'P 1'
#
loop_
_entity.id
_entity.type
_entity.pdbx_description
1 polymer ?
#
loop_
_entity_poly.entity_id
_entity_poly.type
_entity_poly.pdbx_seq_one_letter_code
_entity_poly.pdbx_strand_id
1 'polypeptide(L)'
;ALVQAIFETKDLGLGAAFESASSPVIGMDAGEFAGVGKLDVKVGELKNGNLSQTDIIIDFSVPQATLALAEICKSQDKGMVIGTTGFEKDQLGYLEECSANIPIFMSPNMSVGVNVLFKLVRMASEAFGEEVDCEIFEAHHSQKIDAPSGTAVRIGEILADSRAVDIKNVGKYGREGLVGKRTGQEIGFSSIRGGDIVGDHTVFFIGEGERVEITHRAQSRVNFAQGAIRAARFLSDKKNGLYDMEQLLELS
;
A
#
# COMPACT_ATOMS: atom_id res chain seq x y z
N ALA A 1 8.84 10.28 -8.28
CA ALA A 1 8.24 10.44 -6.94
C ALA A 1 9.18 9.94 -5.83
N LEU A 2 9.61 8.64 -5.79
CA LEU A 2 10.52 8.12 -4.74
C LEU A 2 11.86 8.85 -4.71
N VAL A 3 12.54 9.00 -5.85
CA VAL A 3 13.83 9.73 -5.95
C VAL A 3 13.69 11.17 -5.44
N GLN A 4 12.62 11.86 -5.81
CA GLN A 4 12.31 13.20 -5.30
C GLN A 4 12.14 13.20 -3.78
N ALA A 5 11.35 12.26 -3.26
CA ALA A 5 11.09 12.17 -1.83
C ALA A 5 12.35 11.83 -1.02
N ILE A 6 13.24 10.98 -1.56
CA ILE A 6 14.56 10.72 -0.96
C ILE A 6 15.42 11.98 -0.98
N PHE A 7 15.50 12.68 -2.11
CA PHE A 7 16.27 13.94 -2.26
C PHE A 7 15.83 15.03 -1.29
N GLU A 8 14.53 15.18 -1.07
CA GLU A 8 13.96 16.16 -0.13
C GLU A 8 14.18 15.79 1.34
N THR A 9 14.65 14.56 1.61
CA THR A 9 14.81 14.00 2.94
C THR A 9 16.25 14.15 3.41
N LYS A 10 16.53 15.01 4.39
CA LYS A 10 17.87 15.42 4.82
C LYS A 10 18.81 14.32 5.30
N ASP A 11 18.27 13.24 5.86
CA ASP A 11 18.98 12.12 6.49
C ASP A 11 19.08 10.89 5.60
N LEU A 12 18.63 10.99 4.34
CA LEU A 12 18.69 9.90 3.36
C LEU A 12 19.49 10.32 2.13
N GLY A 13 20.18 9.34 1.53
CA GLY A 13 20.85 9.48 0.25
C GLY A 13 20.38 8.40 -0.72
N LEU A 14 20.34 8.72 -2.01
CA LEU A 14 20.06 7.75 -3.06
C LEU A 14 21.34 6.96 -3.34
N GLY A 15 21.43 5.69 -2.89
CA GLY A 15 22.58 4.83 -3.10
C GLY A 15 22.55 4.06 -4.42
N ALA A 16 21.35 3.73 -4.92
CA ALA A 16 21.14 3.01 -6.18
C ALA A 16 19.74 3.30 -6.74
N ALA A 17 19.58 3.12 -8.05
CA ALA A 17 18.28 3.16 -8.72
C ALA A 17 18.22 2.05 -9.78
N PHE A 18 17.10 1.31 -9.82
CA PHE A 18 16.93 0.17 -10.71
C PHE A 18 15.62 0.27 -11.48
N GLU A 19 15.68 -0.20 -12.72
CA GLU A 19 14.53 -0.32 -13.61
C GLU A 19 14.61 -1.62 -14.42
N SER A 20 13.50 -1.93 -15.09
CA SER A 20 13.44 -3.05 -16.03
C SER A 20 14.45 -2.83 -17.17
N ALA A 21 15.10 -3.92 -17.63
CA ALA A 21 16.08 -3.87 -18.71
C ALA A 21 15.58 -3.21 -20.01
N SER A 22 14.27 -3.24 -20.23
CA SER A 22 13.63 -2.61 -21.41
C SER A 22 13.31 -1.12 -21.20
N SER A 23 13.57 -0.57 -20.00
CA SER A 23 13.26 0.83 -19.71
C SER A 23 14.20 1.79 -20.45
N PRO A 24 13.65 2.83 -21.09
CA PRO A 24 14.45 3.81 -21.82
C PRO A 24 15.33 4.68 -20.90
N VAL A 25 15.13 4.63 -19.59
CA VAL A 25 15.89 5.44 -18.62
C VAL A 25 17.15 4.75 -18.11
N ILE A 26 17.42 3.51 -18.54
CA ILE A 26 18.67 2.80 -18.18
C ILE A 26 19.88 3.63 -18.62
N GLY A 27 20.82 3.83 -17.69
CA GLY A 27 22.05 4.64 -17.89
C GLY A 27 21.87 6.14 -17.67
N MET A 28 20.64 6.66 -17.56
CA MET A 28 20.38 8.06 -17.21
C MET A 28 20.70 8.31 -15.73
N ASP A 29 21.01 9.56 -15.38
CA ASP A 29 21.07 9.96 -13.96
C ASP A 29 19.68 9.97 -13.35
N ALA A 30 19.52 9.30 -12.21
CA ALA A 30 18.22 9.15 -11.54
C ALA A 30 17.67 10.49 -11.03
N GLY A 31 18.53 11.41 -10.64
CA GLY A 31 18.12 12.74 -10.19
C GLY A 31 17.70 13.64 -11.35
N GLU A 32 18.42 13.64 -12.47
CA GLU A 32 18.04 14.37 -13.68
C GLU A 32 16.69 13.86 -14.21
N PHE A 33 16.51 12.52 -14.28
CA PHE A 33 15.24 11.91 -14.65
C PHE A 33 14.09 12.29 -13.70
N ALA A 34 14.38 12.38 -12.41
CA ALA A 34 13.38 12.79 -11.40
C ALA A 34 13.12 14.31 -11.34
N GLY A 35 13.91 15.13 -12.05
CA GLY A 35 13.76 16.59 -12.07
C GLY A 35 14.32 17.30 -10.83
N VAL A 36 15.25 16.65 -10.09
CA VAL A 36 15.89 17.23 -8.88
C VAL A 36 17.34 17.63 -9.09
N GLY A 37 17.82 17.58 -10.34
CA GLY A 37 19.21 17.81 -10.68
C GLY A 37 20.04 16.54 -10.64
N LYS A 38 21.34 16.66 -10.94
CA LYS A 38 22.25 15.54 -11.02
C LYS A 38 22.60 14.97 -9.64
N LEU A 39 22.45 13.67 -9.47
CA LEU A 39 22.79 12.92 -8.24
C LEU A 39 23.99 11.99 -8.39
N ASP A 40 24.54 11.85 -9.59
CA ASP A 40 25.62 10.90 -9.94
C ASP A 40 25.26 9.43 -9.67
N VAL A 41 23.97 9.10 -9.62
CA VAL A 41 23.42 7.75 -9.48
C VAL A 41 22.74 7.36 -10.80
N LYS A 42 23.34 6.45 -11.54
CA LYS A 42 22.76 5.96 -12.80
C LYS A 42 21.69 4.92 -12.54
N VAL A 43 20.58 5.01 -13.28
CA VAL A 43 19.58 3.95 -13.33
C VAL A 43 20.17 2.70 -13.96
N GLY A 44 20.21 1.60 -13.24
CA GLY A 44 20.76 0.32 -13.66
C GLY A 44 19.73 -0.78 -13.80
N GLU A 45 20.15 -1.94 -14.30
CA GLU A 45 19.36 -3.17 -14.28
C GLU A 45 19.56 -3.91 -12.96
N LEU A 46 18.52 -4.48 -12.39
CA LEU A 46 18.56 -5.20 -11.12
C LEU A 46 19.56 -6.37 -11.11
N LYS A 47 19.63 -7.16 -12.19
CA LYS A 47 20.53 -8.32 -12.30
C LYS A 47 22.02 -7.99 -12.09
N ASN A 48 22.41 -6.73 -12.30
CA ASN A 48 23.75 -6.21 -12.12
C ASN A 48 23.86 -5.39 -10.81
N GLY A 49 22.85 -5.49 -9.94
CA GLY A 49 22.67 -4.64 -8.78
C GLY A 49 23.78 -4.80 -7.74
N ASN A 50 24.63 -3.80 -7.65
CA ASN A 50 25.56 -3.64 -6.53
C ASN A 50 24.88 -2.75 -5.48
N LEU A 51 24.57 -3.35 -4.32
CA LEU A 51 23.92 -2.67 -3.19
C LEU A 51 24.93 -2.19 -2.12
N SER A 52 26.23 -2.15 -2.44
CA SER A 52 27.28 -1.77 -1.46
C SER A 52 27.11 -0.36 -0.88
N GLN A 53 26.46 0.55 -1.60
CA GLN A 53 26.18 1.91 -1.17
C GLN A 53 24.74 2.09 -0.68
N THR A 54 24.06 0.99 -0.33
CA THR A 54 22.64 0.98 0.01
C THR A 54 22.44 0.22 1.30
N ASP A 55 21.62 0.73 2.21
CA ASP A 55 21.23 0.06 3.44
C ASP A 55 19.87 -0.64 3.28
N ILE A 56 18.93 0.05 2.65
CA ILE A 56 17.55 -0.41 2.47
C ILE A 56 17.11 -0.15 1.03
N ILE A 57 16.42 -1.11 0.44
CA ILE A 57 15.81 -1.01 -0.87
C ILE A 57 14.31 -0.73 -0.70
N ILE A 58 13.78 0.24 -1.46
CA ILE A 58 12.34 0.50 -1.57
C ILE A 58 11.86 0.00 -2.93
N ASP A 59 10.92 -0.94 -2.93
CA ASP A 59 10.43 -1.61 -4.14
C ASP A 59 8.93 -1.38 -4.37
N PHE A 60 8.61 -0.84 -5.57
CA PHE A 60 7.25 -0.70 -6.11
C PHE A 60 7.24 -1.22 -7.55
N SER A 61 7.50 -2.49 -7.73
CA SER A 61 7.61 -3.11 -9.05
C SER A 61 6.48 -4.13 -9.32
N VAL A 62 6.85 -5.33 -9.68
CA VAL A 62 5.95 -6.47 -9.89
C VAL A 62 6.43 -7.68 -9.07
N PRO A 63 5.55 -8.63 -8.71
CA PRO A 63 5.91 -9.75 -7.82
C PRO A 63 7.21 -10.47 -8.21
N GLN A 64 7.38 -10.81 -9.48
CA GLN A 64 8.57 -11.51 -9.97
C GLN A 64 9.87 -10.72 -9.76
N ALA A 65 9.82 -9.40 -9.97
CA ALA A 65 10.99 -8.53 -9.74
C ALA A 65 11.26 -8.38 -8.24
N THR A 66 10.22 -8.27 -7.41
CA THR A 66 10.35 -8.23 -5.95
C THR A 66 11.03 -9.48 -5.39
N LEU A 67 10.64 -10.68 -5.86
CA LEU A 67 11.26 -11.94 -5.41
C LEU A 67 12.74 -12.02 -5.80
N ALA A 68 13.08 -11.64 -7.03
CA ALA A 68 14.47 -11.58 -7.48
C ALA A 68 15.28 -10.56 -6.67
N LEU A 69 14.68 -9.41 -6.34
CA LEU A 69 15.29 -8.38 -5.51
C LEU A 69 15.49 -8.86 -4.06
N ALA A 70 14.54 -9.59 -3.50
CA ALA A 70 14.63 -10.16 -2.15
C ALA A 70 15.84 -11.12 -2.02
N GLU A 71 16.09 -11.96 -3.04
CA GLU A 71 17.28 -12.83 -3.06
C GLU A 71 18.60 -12.04 -3.10
N ILE A 72 18.64 -10.95 -3.89
CA ILE A 72 19.80 -10.05 -3.94
C ILE A 72 20.00 -9.36 -2.58
N CYS A 73 18.93 -8.82 -1.99
CA CYS A 73 18.97 -8.18 -0.68
C CYS A 73 19.47 -9.14 0.41
N LYS A 74 18.96 -10.38 0.42
CA LYS A 74 19.40 -11.43 1.32
C LYS A 74 20.88 -11.78 1.16
N SER A 75 21.38 -11.89 -0.09
CA SER A 75 22.78 -12.20 -0.36
C SER A 75 23.75 -11.08 0.02
N GLN A 76 23.27 -9.84 0.13
CA GLN A 76 24.07 -8.66 0.46
C GLN A 76 23.71 -8.03 1.82
N ASP A 77 22.90 -8.72 2.62
CA ASP A 77 22.46 -8.29 3.97
C ASP A 77 21.82 -6.87 3.96
N LYS A 78 20.84 -6.67 3.08
CA LYS A 78 20.13 -5.38 2.91
C LYS A 78 18.67 -5.49 3.29
N GLY A 79 18.15 -4.47 4.01
CA GLY A 79 16.73 -4.37 4.33
C GLY A 79 15.89 -4.05 3.10
N MET A 80 14.59 -4.39 3.16
CA MET A 80 13.69 -4.21 2.03
C MET A 80 12.33 -3.66 2.45
N VAL A 81 11.87 -2.59 1.79
CA VAL A 81 10.52 -2.03 1.92
C VAL A 81 9.74 -2.37 0.65
N ILE A 82 8.68 -3.15 0.78
CA ILE A 82 7.89 -3.69 -0.33
C ILE A 82 6.51 -3.02 -0.38
N GLY A 83 6.30 -2.19 -1.40
CA GLY A 83 5.00 -1.62 -1.77
C GLY A 83 4.35 -2.30 -2.97
N THR A 84 5.00 -3.31 -3.54
CA THR A 84 4.46 -4.18 -4.59
C THR A 84 3.28 -4.97 -4.05
N THR A 85 2.27 -5.18 -4.88
CA THR A 85 1.05 -5.93 -4.56
C THR A 85 0.79 -7.03 -5.60
N GLY A 86 -0.18 -7.90 -5.34
CA GLY A 86 -0.56 -8.96 -6.28
C GLY A 86 0.26 -10.23 -6.18
N PHE A 87 0.86 -10.50 -5.02
CA PHE A 87 1.58 -11.75 -4.75
C PHE A 87 0.62 -12.93 -4.60
N GLU A 88 1.04 -14.07 -5.12
CA GLU A 88 0.44 -15.36 -4.82
C GLU A 88 0.87 -15.86 -3.42
N LYS A 89 0.14 -16.85 -2.88
CA LYS A 89 0.38 -17.33 -1.51
C LYS A 89 1.79 -17.89 -1.29
N ASP A 90 2.30 -18.64 -2.25
CA ASP A 90 3.66 -19.19 -2.21
C ASP A 90 4.74 -18.10 -2.29
N GLN A 91 4.48 -17.03 -3.05
CA GLN A 91 5.35 -15.87 -3.13
C GLN A 91 5.42 -15.11 -1.79
N LEU A 92 4.30 -14.96 -1.11
CA LEU A 92 4.26 -14.39 0.24
C LEU A 92 5.03 -15.25 1.24
N GLY A 93 4.86 -16.60 1.18
CA GLY A 93 5.63 -17.52 1.99
C GLY A 93 7.14 -17.40 1.79
N TYR A 94 7.59 -17.23 0.54
CA TYR A 94 9.01 -17.00 0.25
C TYR A 94 9.53 -15.67 0.85
N LEU A 95 8.77 -14.59 0.78
CA LEU A 95 9.15 -13.31 1.39
C LEU A 95 9.22 -13.42 2.93
N GLU A 96 8.32 -14.18 3.53
CA GLU A 96 8.36 -14.50 4.97
C GLU A 96 9.62 -15.30 5.33
N GLU A 97 10.01 -16.29 4.54
CA GLU A 97 11.27 -17.02 4.72
C GLU A 97 12.49 -16.10 4.57
N CYS A 98 12.49 -15.17 3.61
CA CYS A 98 13.55 -14.18 3.46
C CYS A 98 13.68 -13.27 4.68
N SER A 99 12.56 -12.95 5.34
CA SER A 99 12.55 -12.08 6.52
C SER A 99 13.27 -12.68 7.73
N ALA A 100 13.49 -13.99 7.77
CA ALA A 100 14.34 -14.62 8.77
C ALA A 100 15.84 -14.22 8.66
N ASN A 101 16.25 -13.73 7.49
CA ASN A 101 17.64 -13.35 7.20
C ASN A 101 17.87 -11.84 7.12
N ILE A 102 16.88 -11.07 6.67
CA ILE A 102 16.94 -9.61 6.51
C ILE A 102 15.66 -8.96 7.04
N PRO A 103 15.70 -7.69 7.49
CA PRO A 103 14.49 -6.98 7.84
C PRO A 103 13.68 -6.65 6.58
N ILE A 104 12.42 -7.07 6.53
CA ILE A 104 11.48 -6.78 5.45
C ILE A 104 10.29 -6.01 6.02
N PHE A 105 9.97 -4.89 5.39
CA PHE A 105 8.73 -4.15 5.63
C PHE A 105 7.81 -4.33 4.43
N MET A 106 6.60 -4.82 4.65
CA MET A 106 5.63 -5.03 3.58
C MET A 106 4.27 -4.43 3.93
N SER A 107 3.70 -3.65 3.01
CA SER A 107 2.35 -3.14 3.16
C SER A 107 1.67 -3.01 1.80
N PRO A 108 0.40 -3.44 1.67
CA PRO A 108 -0.36 -3.29 0.43
C PRO A 108 -0.68 -1.82 0.12
N ASN A 109 -0.54 -0.94 1.10
CA ASN A 109 -0.69 0.50 0.91
C ASN A 109 0.28 1.25 1.84
N MET A 110 1.18 2.02 1.25
CA MET A 110 2.19 2.79 2.00
C MET A 110 1.66 4.13 2.56
N SER A 111 0.42 4.52 2.25
CA SER A 111 -0.15 5.76 2.81
C SER A 111 -0.42 5.60 4.31
N VAL A 112 0.20 6.45 5.12
CA VAL A 112 -0.09 6.53 6.56
C VAL A 112 -1.58 6.82 6.80
N GLY A 113 -2.16 7.76 6.03
CA GLY A 113 -3.58 8.12 6.19
C GLY A 113 -4.53 6.96 5.90
N VAL A 114 -4.22 6.11 4.90
CA VAL A 114 -5.01 4.90 4.60
C VAL A 114 -4.92 3.88 5.73
N ASN A 115 -3.74 3.67 6.32
CA ASN A 115 -3.58 2.73 7.43
C ASN A 115 -4.26 3.23 8.72
N VAL A 116 -4.24 4.55 8.96
CA VAL A 116 -5.06 5.18 10.03
C VAL A 116 -6.55 4.97 9.77
N LEU A 117 -7.01 5.16 8.51
CA LEU A 117 -8.40 4.85 8.12
C LEU A 117 -8.75 3.40 8.46
N PHE A 118 -7.92 2.42 8.12
CA PHE A 118 -8.15 1.01 8.43
C PHE A 118 -8.34 0.76 9.93
N LYS A 119 -7.50 1.36 10.76
CA LYS A 119 -7.63 1.25 12.24
C LYS A 119 -8.92 1.87 12.74
N LEU A 120 -9.25 3.09 12.29
CA LEU A 120 -10.49 3.77 12.68
C LEU A 120 -11.74 2.99 12.25
N VAL A 121 -11.72 2.40 11.06
CA VAL A 121 -12.82 1.56 10.55
C VAL A 121 -13.00 0.32 11.42
N ARG A 122 -11.91 -0.36 11.78
CA ARG A 122 -11.95 -1.52 12.70
C ARG A 122 -12.56 -1.13 14.04
N MET A 123 -12.03 -0.06 14.67
CA MET A 123 -12.52 0.43 15.96
C MET A 123 -14.00 0.79 15.91
N ALA A 124 -14.44 1.49 14.88
CA ALA A 124 -15.85 1.86 14.72
C ALA A 124 -16.74 0.63 14.50
N SER A 125 -16.28 -0.34 13.67
CA SER A 125 -17.03 -1.58 13.41
C SER A 125 -17.17 -2.42 14.66
N GLU A 126 -16.13 -2.55 15.48
CA GLU A 126 -16.17 -3.26 16.75
C GLU A 126 -17.09 -2.57 17.77
N ALA A 127 -17.08 -1.23 17.82
CA ALA A 127 -17.91 -0.45 18.75
C ALA A 127 -19.42 -0.51 18.39
N PHE A 128 -19.75 -0.46 17.10
CA PHE A 128 -21.15 -0.52 16.63
C PHE A 128 -21.68 -1.95 16.50
N GLY A 129 -20.81 -2.94 16.30
CA GLY A 129 -21.22 -4.34 16.08
C GLY A 129 -22.12 -4.48 14.83
N GLU A 130 -23.26 -5.19 15.00
CA GLU A 130 -24.23 -5.45 13.92
C GLU A 130 -25.39 -4.42 13.88
N GLU A 131 -25.39 -3.42 14.76
CA GLU A 131 -26.50 -2.48 14.92
C GLU A 131 -26.58 -1.43 13.80
N VAL A 132 -25.53 -1.31 12.97
CA VAL A 132 -25.44 -0.31 11.90
C VAL A 132 -25.21 -0.95 10.54
N ASP A 133 -25.73 -0.31 9.51
CA ASP A 133 -25.45 -0.64 8.12
C ASP A 133 -24.08 -0.10 7.70
N CYS A 134 -23.29 -0.89 6.97
CA CYS A 134 -21.99 -0.47 6.46
C CYS A 134 -21.99 -0.32 4.94
N GLU A 135 -21.57 0.86 4.48
CA GLU A 135 -21.40 1.17 3.06
C GLU A 135 -20.03 1.77 2.81
N ILE A 136 -19.38 1.34 1.74
CA ILE A 136 -18.07 1.80 1.30
C ILE A 136 -18.24 2.55 -0.01
N PHE A 137 -17.79 3.79 -0.03
CA PHE A 137 -17.71 4.61 -1.23
C PHE A 137 -16.24 4.83 -1.59
N GLU A 138 -15.90 4.69 -2.88
CA GLU A 138 -14.57 5.04 -3.37
C GLU A 138 -14.64 5.77 -4.70
N ALA A 139 -13.70 6.70 -4.92
CA ALA A 139 -13.58 7.44 -6.17
C ALA A 139 -12.12 7.50 -6.64
N HIS A 140 -11.90 7.26 -7.93
CA HIS A 140 -10.58 7.35 -8.56
C HIS A 140 -10.68 7.96 -9.96
N HIS A 141 -9.51 8.27 -10.52
CA HIS A 141 -9.37 8.82 -11.87
C HIS A 141 -9.97 7.91 -12.95
N SER A 142 -10.30 8.50 -14.09
CA SER A 142 -10.94 7.82 -15.23
C SER A 142 -10.13 6.66 -15.83
N GLN A 143 -8.81 6.60 -15.58
CA GLN A 143 -7.91 5.56 -16.09
C GLN A 143 -7.80 4.33 -15.18
N LYS A 144 -8.43 4.32 -13.99
CA LYS A 144 -8.39 3.16 -13.09
C LYS A 144 -9.30 2.04 -13.61
N ILE A 145 -8.71 0.85 -13.83
CA ILE A 145 -9.38 -0.28 -14.48
C ILE A 145 -10.11 -1.22 -13.51
N ASP A 146 -9.61 -1.33 -12.27
CA ASP A 146 -10.23 -2.16 -11.23
C ASP A 146 -11.32 -1.40 -10.47
N ALA A 147 -12.38 -2.09 -10.08
CA ALA A 147 -13.43 -1.63 -9.18
C ALA A 147 -14.05 -2.83 -8.42
N PRO A 148 -14.22 -2.73 -7.09
CA PRO A 148 -13.72 -1.64 -6.26
C PRO A 148 -12.19 -1.62 -6.17
N SER A 149 -11.62 -0.49 -5.69
CA SER A 149 -10.18 -0.37 -5.49
C SER A 149 -9.66 -1.35 -4.43
N GLY A 150 -8.37 -1.74 -4.50
CA GLY A 150 -7.76 -2.61 -3.48
C GLY A 150 -7.92 -2.08 -2.05
N THR A 151 -7.88 -0.76 -1.84
CA THR A 151 -8.14 -0.13 -0.53
C THR A 151 -9.59 -0.35 -0.09
N ALA A 152 -10.57 -0.20 -0.98
CA ALA A 152 -11.97 -0.44 -0.66
C ALA A 152 -12.23 -1.93 -0.36
N VAL A 153 -11.61 -2.85 -1.11
CA VAL A 153 -11.67 -4.29 -0.82
C VAL A 153 -11.14 -4.57 0.59
N ARG A 154 -9.96 -4.00 0.94
CA ARG A 154 -9.38 -4.18 2.28
C ARG A 154 -10.26 -3.61 3.39
N ILE A 155 -10.93 -2.48 3.18
CA ILE A 155 -11.92 -1.95 4.12
C ILE A 155 -13.07 -2.95 4.31
N GLY A 156 -13.58 -3.52 3.22
CA GLY A 156 -14.64 -4.53 3.30
C GLY A 156 -14.22 -5.79 4.07
N GLU A 157 -12.99 -6.26 3.86
CA GLU A 157 -12.40 -7.37 4.64
C GLU A 157 -12.36 -7.03 6.14
N ILE A 158 -11.87 -5.83 6.51
CA ILE A 158 -11.82 -5.39 7.91
C ILE A 158 -13.21 -5.37 8.54
N LEU A 159 -14.22 -4.87 7.83
CA LEU A 159 -15.61 -4.88 8.30
C LEU A 159 -16.16 -6.30 8.45
N ALA A 160 -15.87 -7.18 7.50
CA ALA A 160 -16.29 -8.58 7.54
C ALA A 160 -15.62 -9.35 8.69
N ASP A 161 -14.31 -9.18 8.85
CA ASP A 161 -13.52 -9.78 9.93
C ASP A 161 -14.06 -9.37 11.31
N SER A 162 -14.34 -8.07 11.52
CA SER A 162 -14.86 -7.56 12.80
C SER A 162 -16.27 -8.07 13.13
N ARG A 163 -17.02 -8.55 12.11
CA ARG A 163 -18.36 -9.14 12.24
C ARG A 163 -18.37 -10.66 12.15
N ALA A 164 -17.19 -11.30 12.05
CA ALA A 164 -17.02 -12.74 11.90
C ALA A 164 -17.82 -13.32 10.70
N VAL A 165 -17.88 -12.60 9.57
CA VAL A 165 -18.55 -13.01 8.33
C VAL A 165 -17.56 -13.06 7.16
N ASP A 166 -17.88 -13.85 6.13
CA ASP A 166 -17.08 -13.88 4.89
C ASP A 166 -17.56 -12.79 3.93
N ILE A 167 -16.68 -11.87 3.55
CA ILE A 167 -16.95 -10.79 2.61
C ILE A 167 -17.53 -11.28 1.28
N LYS A 168 -17.20 -12.50 0.85
CA LYS A 168 -17.74 -13.12 -0.38
C LYS A 168 -19.23 -13.36 -0.31
N ASN A 169 -19.77 -13.56 0.89
CA ASN A 169 -21.19 -13.84 1.12
C ASN A 169 -22.01 -12.56 1.38
N VAL A 170 -21.39 -11.53 1.98
CA VAL A 170 -22.09 -10.32 2.43
C VAL A 170 -21.77 -9.07 1.58
N GLY A 171 -20.72 -9.12 0.75
CA GLY A 171 -20.32 -8.00 -0.12
C GLY A 171 -21.33 -7.72 -1.22
N LYS A 172 -21.80 -6.48 -1.33
CA LYS A 172 -22.74 -6.02 -2.35
C LYS A 172 -22.09 -4.97 -3.25
N TYR A 173 -21.73 -5.37 -4.45
CA TYR A 173 -20.96 -4.56 -5.40
C TYR A 173 -21.89 -3.81 -6.36
N GLY A 174 -22.44 -2.69 -5.88
CA GLY A 174 -23.42 -1.88 -6.62
C GLY A 174 -24.88 -2.35 -6.41
N ARG A 175 -25.80 -1.45 -6.70
CA ARG A 175 -27.26 -1.69 -6.72
C ARG A 175 -27.85 -1.04 -7.95
N GLU A 176 -28.66 -1.79 -8.70
CA GLU A 176 -29.33 -1.31 -9.91
C GLU A 176 -30.77 -1.84 -9.97
N GLY A 177 -31.73 -1.01 -10.32
CA GLY A 177 -33.14 -1.39 -10.43
C GLY A 177 -33.81 -1.74 -9.11
N LEU A 178 -34.69 -2.73 -9.12
CA LEU A 178 -35.45 -3.20 -7.96
C LEU A 178 -34.69 -4.33 -7.26
N VAL A 179 -33.77 -4.01 -6.36
CA VAL A 179 -32.87 -4.96 -5.68
C VAL A 179 -33.42 -5.52 -4.35
N GLY A 180 -34.64 -5.11 -3.96
CA GLY A 180 -35.22 -5.46 -2.66
C GLY A 180 -34.70 -4.60 -1.50
N LYS A 181 -35.14 -4.93 -0.29
CA LYS A 181 -34.64 -4.28 0.92
C LYS A 181 -33.23 -4.76 1.25
N ARG A 182 -32.42 -3.86 1.81
CA ARG A 182 -31.10 -4.20 2.37
C ARG A 182 -31.24 -5.22 3.50
N THR A 183 -30.33 -6.16 3.60
CA THR A 183 -30.20 -7.06 4.76
C THR A 183 -29.18 -6.49 5.75
N GLY A 184 -29.32 -6.81 7.06
CA GLY A 184 -28.47 -6.22 8.10
C GLY A 184 -26.98 -6.56 7.98
N GLN A 185 -26.65 -7.70 7.38
CA GLN A 185 -25.25 -8.13 7.24
C GLN A 185 -24.56 -7.63 5.95
N GLU A 186 -25.28 -6.99 5.03
CA GLU A 186 -24.66 -6.49 3.80
C GLU A 186 -23.54 -5.48 4.09
N ILE A 187 -22.44 -5.59 3.35
CA ILE A 187 -21.39 -4.57 3.23
C ILE A 187 -21.44 -4.06 1.80
N GLY A 188 -21.92 -2.83 1.61
CA GLY A 188 -22.12 -2.26 0.28
C GLY A 188 -20.85 -1.59 -0.26
N PHE A 189 -20.69 -1.62 -1.59
CA PHE A 189 -19.61 -0.96 -2.30
C PHE A 189 -20.17 -0.09 -3.42
N SER A 190 -19.68 1.15 -3.50
CA SER A 190 -20.00 2.09 -4.58
C SER A 190 -18.72 2.72 -5.11
N SER A 191 -18.50 2.59 -6.41
CA SER A 191 -17.28 3.06 -7.07
C SER A 191 -17.59 4.18 -8.07
N ILE A 192 -16.83 5.29 -7.98
CA ILE A 192 -16.86 6.38 -8.96
C ILE A 192 -15.54 6.42 -9.73
N ARG A 193 -15.61 6.72 -11.03
CA ARG A 193 -14.46 6.97 -11.91
C ARG A 193 -14.65 8.32 -12.59
N GLY A 194 -13.66 9.22 -12.45
CA GLY A 194 -13.75 10.55 -13.06
C GLY A 194 -12.51 11.40 -12.85
N GLY A 195 -12.22 12.26 -13.80
CA GLY A 195 -11.14 13.23 -13.73
C GLY A 195 -9.78 12.61 -13.39
N ASP A 196 -9.08 13.29 -12.49
CA ASP A 196 -7.74 12.97 -11.99
C ASP A 196 -7.73 12.60 -10.49
N ILE A 197 -8.87 12.21 -9.92
CA ILE A 197 -8.99 11.82 -8.51
C ILE A 197 -7.94 10.77 -8.18
N VAL A 198 -7.06 11.07 -7.23
CA VAL A 198 -5.97 10.18 -6.84
C VAL A 198 -6.51 8.96 -6.07
N GLY A 199 -7.47 9.18 -5.17
CA GLY A 199 -8.17 8.14 -4.45
C GLY A 199 -8.89 8.67 -3.21
N ASP A 200 -10.20 8.59 -3.21
CA ASP A 200 -11.07 8.93 -2.09
C ASP A 200 -11.74 7.65 -1.58
N HIS A 201 -11.83 7.50 -0.27
CA HIS A 201 -12.49 6.38 0.38
C HIS A 201 -13.29 6.90 1.57
N THR A 202 -14.58 6.58 1.60
CA THR A 202 -15.47 6.90 2.74
C THR A 202 -16.17 5.63 3.19
N VAL A 203 -16.15 5.39 4.49
CA VAL A 203 -16.94 4.33 5.13
C VAL A 203 -18.05 4.96 5.91
N PHE A 204 -19.27 4.53 5.65
CA PHE A 204 -20.47 4.94 6.35
C PHE A 204 -20.89 3.85 7.32
N PHE A 205 -21.09 4.23 8.57
CA PHE A 205 -21.75 3.45 9.61
C PHE A 205 -23.10 4.11 9.87
N ILE A 206 -24.19 3.49 9.43
CA ILE A 206 -25.52 4.10 9.35
C ILE A 206 -26.45 3.40 10.33
N GLY A 207 -26.73 4.07 11.43
CA GLY A 207 -27.70 3.64 12.44
C GLY A 207 -29.07 4.31 12.28
N GLU A 208 -30.00 3.96 13.15
CA GLU A 208 -31.31 4.61 13.21
C GLU A 208 -31.17 5.99 13.88
N GLY A 209 -31.35 7.05 13.10
CA GLY A 209 -31.29 8.45 13.58
C GLY A 209 -29.90 9.09 13.57
N GLU A 210 -28.83 8.33 13.31
CA GLU A 210 -27.48 8.87 13.20
C GLU A 210 -26.63 8.10 12.20
N ARG A 211 -25.52 8.69 11.77
CA ARG A 211 -24.46 8.00 11.04
C ARG A 211 -23.08 8.56 11.36
N VAL A 212 -22.08 7.71 11.27
CA VAL A 212 -20.68 8.10 11.32
C VAL A 212 -20.03 7.88 9.96
N GLU A 213 -19.25 8.84 9.51
CA GLU A 213 -18.52 8.79 8.24
C GLU A 213 -17.01 8.90 8.52
N ILE A 214 -16.23 7.95 8.03
CA ILE A 214 -14.77 8.01 8.12
C ILE A 214 -14.22 8.12 6.71
N THR A 215 -13.57 9.25 6.41
CA THR A 215 -13.12 9.58 5.07
C THR A 215 -11.62 9.81 5.00
N HIS A 216 -10.98 9.22 3.99
CA HIS A 216 -9.63 9.54 3.55
C HIS A 216 -9.67 10.03 2.11
N ARG A 217 -8.94 11.12 1.81
CA ARG A 217 -8.75 11.65 0.46
C ARG A 217 -7.27 11.82 0.16
N ALA A 218 -6.78 11.13 -0.85
CA ALA A 218 -5.43 11.31 -1.35
C ALA A 218 -5.40 12.47 -2.35
N GLN A 219 -4.66 13.52 -2.06
CA GLN A 219 -4.49 14.68 -2.96
C GLN A 219 -3.28 14.55 -3.88
N SER A 220 -2.33 13.66 -3.55
CA SER A 220 -1.11 13.44 -4.31
C SER A 220 -0.59 12.02 -4.08
N ARG A 221 0.12 11.46 -5.07
CA ARG A 221 0.84 10.18 -4.91
C ARG A 221 2.11 10.28 -4.06
N VAL A 222 2.52 11.49 -3.69
CA VAL A 222 3.69 11.73 -2.83
C VAL A 222 3.50 11.10 -1.45
N ASN A 223 2.27 10.97 -0.95
CA ASN A 223 1.97 10.33 0.33
C ASN A 223 2.44 8.86 0.39
N PHE A 224 2.40 8.12 -0.72
CA PHE A 224 2.92 6.74 -0.79
C PHE A 224 4.45 6.72 -0.69
N ALA A 225 5.13 7.63 -1.39
CA ALA A 225 6.59 7.77 -1.31
C ALA A 225 7.04 8.17 0.10
N GLN A 226 6.36 9.12 0.73
CA GLN A 226 6.64 9.54 2.12
C GLN A 226 6.40 8.42 3.12
N GLY A 227 5.35 7.61 2.93
CA GLY A 227 5.11 6.43 3.76
C GLY A 227 6.20 5.38 3.61
N ALA A 228 6.68 5.12 2.38
CA ALA A 228 7.78 4.20 2.14
C ALA A 228 9.12 4.69 2.75
N ILE A 229 9.37 6.00 2.72
CA ILE A 229 10.52 6.61 3.41
C ILE A 229 10.41 6.41 4.92
N ARG A 230 9.22 6.63 5.49
CA ARG A 230 8.98 6.38 6.92
C ARG A 230 9.20 4.91 7.27
N ALA A 231 8.77 3.98 6.40
CA ALA A 231 9.02 2.55 6.54
C ALA A 231 10.52 2.21 6.47
N ALA A 232 11.28 2.84 5.57
CA ALA A 232 12.73 2.65 5.47
C ALA A 232 13.45 3.13 6.74
N ARG A 233 13.08 4.30 7.28
CA ARG A 233 13.62 4.78 8.56
C ARG A 233 13.30 3.84 9.71
N PHE A 234 12.06 3.38 9.80
CA PHE A 234 11.65 2.41 10.81
C PHE A 234 12.47 1.12 10.73
N LEU A 235 12.74 0.66 9.51
CA LEU A 235 13.44 -0.58 9.26
C LEU A 235 14.96 -0.50 9.58
N SER A 236 15.56 0.70 9.54
CA SER A 236 17.00 0.89 9.73
C SER A 236 17.52 0.40 11.09
N ASP A 237 16.68 0.42 12.12
CA ASP A 237 17.02 -0.02 13.47
C ASP A 237 16.45 -1.40 13.84
N LYS A 238 15.84 -2.09 12.86
CA LYS A 238 15.17 -3.37 13.09
C LYS A 238 16.10 -4.55 12.83
N LYS A 239 15.88 -5.61 13.62
CA LYS A 239 16.46 -6.93 13.34
C LYS A 239 15.71 -7.60 12.19
N ASN A 240 16.22 -8.76 11.75
CA ASN A 240 15.51 -9.62 10.80
C ASN A 240 14.08 -9.89 11.28
N GLY A 241 13.16 -9.91 10.35
CA GLY A 241 11.74 -10.08 10.62
C GLY A 241 10.88 -9.41 9.57
N LEU A 242 9.59 -9.76 9.56
CA LEU A 242 8.58 -9.15 8.71
C LEU A 242 7.83 -8.08 9.51
N TYR A 243 7.79 -6.87 8.97
CA TYR A 243 7.18 -5.69 9.58
C TYR A 243 6.13 -5.09 8.67
N ASP A 244 5.20 -4.33 9.24
CA ASP A 244 4.11 -3.69 8.52
C ASP A 244 3.76 -2.29 9.04
N MET A 245 2.72 -1.68 8.49
CA MET A 245 2.24 -0.35 8.87
C MET A 245 1.59 -0.32 10.26
N GLU A 246 1.02 -1.41 10.75
CA GLU A 246 0.43 -1.45 12.09
C GLU A 246 1.52 -1.30 13.14
N GLN A 247 2.62 -2.04 12.96
CA GLN A 247 3.80 -1.95 13.84
C GLN A 247 4.51 -0.60 13.74
N LEU A 248 4.68 -0.05 12.52
CA LEU A 248 5.31 1.26 12.32
C LEU A 248 4.52 2.41 12.96
N LEU A 249 3.20 2.33 12.93
CA LEU A 249 2.31 3.38 13.42
C LEU A 249 1.84 3.15 14.86
N GLU A 250 2.30 2.06 15.49
CA GLU A 250 1.87 1.67 16.85
C GLU A 250 0.33 1.59 16.95
N LEU A 251 -0.32 1.02 15.92
CA LEU A 251 -1.77 0.91 15.83
C LEU A 251 -2.32 -0.41 16.43
N SER A 252 -1.51 -1.08 17.22
CA SER A 252 -1.90 -2.33 17.91
C SER A 252 -2.91 -2.11 19.04
#